data_c3de2c3fd4df5206571ed975591a8db2
#
_entry.id   c3de2c3fd4df5206571ed975591a8db2
#
_cell.length_a   1.000
_cell.length_b   1.000
_cell.length_c   1.000
_cell.angle_alpha   90.00
_cell.angle_beta   90.00
_cell.angle_gamma   90.00
#
_symmetry.space_group_name_H-M   'P 1'
#
loop_
_entity.id
_entity.type
_entity.pdbx_description
1 polymer ?
#
loop_
_entity_poly.entity_id
_entity_poly.type
_entity_poly.pdbx_seq_one_letter_code
_entity_poly.pdbx_strand_id
1 'polypeptide(L)'
;MHECLAEKMLGSGEIESGDYEAWVEPLLEHELFTHFEPMAVELMMSIPDKSVGGQLDLLGYDTKTKQIRLIDLKTKGNSKYDIRKRGKDGMIHLEDIDMYWKEPYLTDKQLGCYIEMLKLNYGITPDVCNTIWAYEGRCILNNDQPTERCEAAWQEAWTK
;
A
#
# COMPACT_ATOMS: atom_id res chain seq x y z
N MET A 1 10.63 -3.80 -8.44
CA MET A 1 9.76 -4.59 -7.54
C MET A 1 8.29 -4.37 -7.83
N HIS A 2 7.80 -3.14 -7.92
CA HIS A 2 6.40 -2.84 -8.26
C HIS A 2 6.00 -3.46 -9.61
N GLU A 3 6.79 -3.28 -10.65
CA GLU A 3 6.56 -3.90 -11.97
C GLU A 3 6.49 -5.43 -11.89
N CYS A 4 7.39 -6.05 -11.15
CA CYS A 4 7.41 -7.51 -10.96
C CYS A 4 6.13 -8.00 -10.26
N LEU A 5 5.67 -7.29 -9.22
CA LEU A 5 4.41 -7.59 -8.55
C LEU A 5 3.22 -7.42 -9.50
N ALA A 6 3.19 -6.32 -10.25
CA ALA A 6 2.15 -6.01 -11.21
C ALA A 6 1.99 -7.13 -12.24
N GLU A 7 3.07 -7.58 -12.83
CA GLU A 7 3.03 -8.63 -13.84
C GLU A 7 2.62 -10.00 -13.27
N LYS A 8 3.10 -10.35 -12.08
CA LYS A 8 2.66 -11.58 -11.40
C LYS A 8 1.18 -11.53 -11.06
N MET A 9 0.66 -10.39 -10.62
CA MET A 9 -0.76 -10.23 -10.29
C MET A 9 -1.67 -10.23 -11.51
N LEU A 10 -1.21 -9.68 -12.64
CA LEU A 10 -1.95 -9.67 -13.89
C LEU A 10 -1.84 -10.99 -14.66
N GLY A 11 -0.99 -11.91 -14.22
CA GLY A 11 -0.76 -13.19 -14.89
C GLY A 11 -0.11 -13.06 -16.28
N SER A 12 0.53 -11.94 -16.57
CA SER A 12 0.99 -11.57 -17.91
C SER A 12 2.41 -12.01 -18.23
N GLY A 13 3.08 -12.82 -17.41
CA GLY A 13 4.39 -13.28 -17.82
C GLY A 13 5.28 -13.92 -16.76
N GLU A 14 6.29 -14.60 -17.26
CA GLU A 14 7.43 -15.09 -16.53
C GLU A 14 8.43 -13.95 -16.33
N ILE A 15 8.13 -12.99 -15.44
CA ILE A 15 9.23 -12.15 -14.98
C ILE A 15 10.02 -12.96 -13.97
N GLU A 16 11.26 -13.19 -14.31
CA GLU A 16 12.25 -13.58 -13.33
C GLU A 16 12.32 -12.45 -12.29
N SER A 17 11.80 -12.70 -11.09
CA SER A 17 11.82 -11.73 -9.99
C SER A 17 13.23 -11.33 -9.59
N GLY A 18 14.22 -12.11 -10.02
CA GLY A 18 15.64 -11.80 -9.81
C GLY A 18 15.94 -11.45 -8.36
N ASP A 19 16.63 -10.33 -8.19
CA ASP A 19 17.03 -9.84 -6.86
C ASP A 19 15.84 -9.42 -5.97
N TYR A 20 14.61 -9.32 -6.50
CA TYR A 20 13.41 -8.87 -5.77
C TYR A 20 12.51 -10.01 -5.26
N GLU A 21 12.86 -11.27 -5.55
CA GLU A 21 12.06 -12.43 -5.17
C GLU A 21 11.79 -12.47 -3.66
N ALA A 22 12.79 -12.19 -2.84
CA ALA A 22 12.67 -12.18 -1.39
C ALA A 22 11.65 -11.15 -0.84
N TRP A 23 11.32 -10.11 -1.61
CA TRP A 23 10.29 -9.12 -1.25
C TRP A 23 8.93 -9.46 -1.86
N VAL A 24 8.91 -10.05 -3.04
CA VAL A 24 7.69 -10.32 -3.80
C VAL A 24 6.98 -11.60 -3.33
N GLU A 25 7.72 -12.67 -3.04
CA GLU A 25 7.13 -13.93 -2.59
C GLU A 25 6.29 -13.81 -1.33
N PRO A 26 6.79 -13.21 -0.22
CA PRO A 26 5.98 -13.05 0.99
C PRO A 26 4.71 -12.24 0.75
N LEU A 27 4.76 -11.31 -0.20
CA LEU A 27 3.63 -10.49 -0.59
C LEU A 27 2.54 -11.32 -1.27
N LEU A 28 2.93 -12.14 -2.26
CA LEU A 28 1.99 -12.99 -3.00
C LEU A 28 1.40 -14.10 -2.13
N GLU A 29 2.13 -14.57 -1.11
CA GLU A 29 1.68 -15.56 -0.15
C GLU A 29 0.79 -14.97 0.96
N HIS A 30 0.69 -13.65 1.07
CA HIS A 30 -0.14 -13.03 2.09
C HIS A 30 -1.61 -13.39 1.91
N GLU A 31 -2.30 -13.71 3.01
CA GLU A 31 -3.71 -14.16 3.02
C GLU A 31 -4.63 -13.25 2.20
N LEU A 32 -4.41 -11.94 2.20
CA LEU A 32 -5.21 -10.98 1.43
C LEU A 32 -5.33 -11.38 -0.04
N PHE A 33 -4.22 -11.80 -0.66
CA PHE A 33 -4.19 -12.10 -2.10
C PHE A 33 -4.87 -13.42 -2.48
N THR A 34 -5.27 -14.23 -1.51
CA THR A 34 -6.10 -15.42 -1.76
C THR A 34 -7.55 -15.08 -2.13
N HIS A 35 -8.02 -13.89 -1.79
CA HIS A 35 -9.38 -13.41 -2.03
C HIS A 35 -9.44 -11.99 -2.61
N PHE A 36 -8.35 -11.51 -3.17
CA PHE A 36 -8.23 -10.19 -3.77
C PHE A 36 -8.23 -10.30 -5.29
N GLU A 37 -9.17 -9.63 -5.93
CA GLU A 37 -9.26 -9.53 -7.39
C GLU A 37 -8.73 -8.17 -7.84
N PRO A 38 -7.58 -8.10 -8.52
CA PRO A 38 -7.02 -6.83 -8.95
C PRO A 38 -7.91 -6.16 -9.99
N MET A 39 -8.20 -4.87 -9.79
CA MET A 39 -8.93 -4.01 -10.72
C MET A 39 -7.98 -3.11 -11.50
N ALA A 40 -6.93 -2.61 -10.85
CA ALA A 40 -5.89 -1.80 -11.46
C ALA A 40 -4.57 -1.99 -10.73
N VAL A 41 -3.49 -2.03 -11.47
CA VAL A 41 -2.12 -2.13 -10.97
C VAL A 41 -1.28 -1.05 -11.65
N GLU A 42 -0.50 -0.31 -10.86
CA GLU A 42 0.36 0.78 -11.36
C GLU A 42 -0.39 1.80 -12.24
N LEU A 43 -1.58 2.20 -11.81
CA LEU A 43 -2.43 3.11 -12.56
C LEU A 43 -1.99 4.56 -12.42
N MET A 44 -1.62 5.16 -13.54
CA MET A 44 -1.28 6.58 -13.59
C MET A 44 -2.54 7.45 -13.64
N MET A 45 -2.56 8.49 -12.82
CA MET A 45 -3.69 9.41 -12.72
C MET A 45 -3.24 10.83 -12.44
N SER A 46 -4.14 11.79 -12.56
CA SER A 46 -3.83 13.19 -12.26
C SER A 46 -5.02 13.96 -11.68
N ILE A 47 -4.70 15.06 -11.01
CA ILE A 47 -5.63 16.11 -10.60
C ILE A 47 -5.19 17.38 -11.36
N PRO A 48 -5.74 17.65 -12.56
CA PRO A 48 -5.25 18.75 -13.40
C PRO A 48 -5.32 20.12 -12.72
N ASP A 49 -6.40 20.41 -12.02
CA ASP A 49 -6.61 21.70 -11.34
C ASP A 49 -5.59 21.95 -10.22
N LYS A 50 -5.02 20.90 -9.67
CA LYS A 50 -3.97 20.98 -8.64
C LYS A 50 -2.56 20.77 -9.19
N SER A 51 -2.43 20.47 -10.49
CA SER A 51 -1.16 20.12 -11.12
C SER A 51 -0.45 18.95 -10.40
N VAL A 52 -1.21 17.98 -9.93
CA VAL A 52 -0.72 16.79 -9.23
C VAL A 52 -0.93 15.59 -10.11
N GLY A 53 0.10 14.79 -10.25
CA GLY A 53 0.05 13.47 -10.89
C GLY A 53 0.66 12.42 -9.99
N GLY A 54 0.23 11.19 -10.16
CA GLY A 54 0.75 10.05 -9.40
C GLY A 54 0.35 8.73 -9.99
N GLN A 55 0.92 7.68 -9.44
CA GLN A 55 0.67 6.31 -9.81
C GLN A 55 0.28 5.55 -8.55
N LEU A 56 -0.96 5.03 -8.52
CA LEU A 56 -1.35 4.11 -7.45
C LEU A 56 -0.74 2.73 -7.72
N ASP A 57 -0.39 2.02 -6.65
CA ASP A 57 0.22 0.71 -6.79
C ASP A 57 -0.83 -0.37 -7.09
N LEU A 58 -1.91 -0.42 -6.31
CA LEU A 58 -2.88 -1.51 -6.42
C LEU A 58 -4.29 -1.07 -5.99
N LEU A 59 -5.27 -1.35 -6.83
CA LEU A 59 -6.69 -1.25 -6.53
C LEU A 59 -7.32 -2.61 -6.82
N GLY A 60 -8.16 -3.11 -5.94
CA GLY A 60 -8.83 -4.37 -6.19
C GLY A 60 -10.05 -4.61 -5.32
N TYR A 61 -10.74 -5.69 -5.61
CA TYR A 61 -11.92 -6.14 -4.90
C TYR A 61 -11.60 -7.29 -3.97
N ASP A 62 -11.87 -7.10 -2.69
CA ASP A 62 -11.74 -8.12 -1.66
C ASP A 62 -13.03 -8.93 -1.60
N THR A 63 -13.00 -10.15 -2.11
CA THR A 63 -14.19 -11.02 -2.19
C THR A 63 -14.66 -11.52 -0.82
N LYS A 64 -13.77 -11.52 0.18
CA LYS A 64 -14.09 -11.92 1.54
C LYS A 64 -14.89 -10.86 2.29
N THR A 65 -14.45 -9.60 2.21
CA THR A 65 -15.10 -8.46 2.87
C THR A 65 -16.10 -7.75 1.97
N LYS A 66 -16.08 -8.04 0.66
CA LYS A 66 -16.91 -7.39 -0.38
C LYS A 66 -16.64 -5.88 -0.47
N GLN A 67 -15.37 -5.51 -0.38
CA GLN A 67 -14.92 -4.13 -0.39
C GLN A 67 -13.92 -3.87 -1.51
N ILE A 68 -13.96 -2.66 -2.06
CA ILE A 68 -12.91 -2.15 -2.92
C ILE A 68 -11.78 -1.62 -2.03
N ARG A 69 -10.59 -2.17 -2.18
CA ARG A 69 -9.38 -1.79 -1.43
C ARG A 69 -8.40 -1.04 -2.31
N LEU A 70 -7.94 0.10 -1.81
CA LEU A 70 -6.79 0.82 -2.35
C LEU A 70 -5.57 0.47 -1.48
N ILE A 71 -4.53 -0.05 -2.11
CA ILE A 71 -3.34 -0.52 -1.42
C ILE A 71 -2.11 0.20 -1.95
N ASP A 72 -1.38 0.81 -1.05
CA ASP A 72 -0.07 1.41 -1.32
C ASP A 72 1.03 0.44 -0.87
N LEU A 73 2.03 0.25 -1.71
CA LEU A 73 3.13 -0.67 -1.47
C LEU A 73 4.39 0.11 -1.10
N LYS A 74 4.93 -0.13 0.09
CA LYS A 74 6.19 0.44 0.56
C LYS A 74 7.23 -0.65 0.71
N THR A 75 8.37 -0.46 0.05
CA THR A 75 9.52 -1.33 0.23
C THR A 75 10.42 -0.82 1.32
N LYS A 76 10.91 -1.73 2.13
CA LYS A 76 11.83 -1.44 3.23
C LYS A 76 13.08 -2.29 3.11
N GLY A 77 14.22 -1.71 3.46
CA GLY A 77 15.46 -2.43 3.56
C GLY A 77 15.52 -3.32 4.80
N ASN A 78 16.64 -3.29 5.52
CA ASN A 78 16.75 -4.06 6.75
C ASN A 78 15.90 -3.43 7.86
N SER A 79 14.92 -4.17 8.37
CA SER A 79 13.96 -3.73 9.38
C SER A 79 14.60 -3.14 10.67
N LYS A 80 15.84 -3.52 10.97
CA LYS A 80 16.57 -3.00 12.14
C LYS A 80 16.86 -1.50 12.07
N TYR A 81 16.93 -0.94 10.86
CA TYR A 81 17.30 0.45 10.63
C TYR A 81 16.11 1.36 10.30
N ASP A 82 14.98 0.77 9.97
CA ASP A 82 13.80 1.53 9.54
C ASP A 82 13.00 2.14 10.69
N ILE A 83 13.23 1.69 11.92
CA ILE A 83 12.50 2.16 13.08
C ILE A 83 13.45 2.71 14.14
N ARG A 84 13.19 3.94 14.49
CA ARG A 84 13.94 4.67 15.52
C ARG A 84 13.39 4.44 16.93
N LYS A 85 12.34 3.65 17.10
CA LYS A 85 11.79 3.28 18.40
C LYS A 85 12.67 2.19 19.02
N ARG A 86 13.25 2.50 20.15
CA ARG A 86 13.98 1.53 20.98
C ARG A 86 13.12 1.16 22.18
N GLY A 87 13.15 -0.11 22.55
CA GLY A 87 12.58 -0.56 23.80
C GLY A 87 13.29 0.05 25.02
N LYS A 88 12.76 -0.20 26.22
CA LYS A 88 13.33 0.29 27.47
C LYS A 88 14.77 -0.20 27.74
N ASP A 89 15.14 -1.32 27.13
CA ASP A 89 16.49 -1.91 27.16
C ASP A 89 17.43 -1.28 26.11
N GLY A 90 16.96 -0.30 25.35
CA GLY A 90 17.71 0.33 24.26
C GLY A 90 17.80 -0.51 22.97
N MET A 91 17.12 -1.66 22.91
CA MET A 91 17.10 -2.56 21.77
C MET A 91 15.82 -2.38 20.93
N ILE A 92 15.93 -2.71 19.64
CA ILE A 92 14.78 -2.73 18.73
C ILE A 92 14.23 -4.15 18.72
N HIS A 93 12.98 -4.31 19.14
CA HIS A 93 12.27 -5.58 19.11
C HIS A 93 11.40 -5.70 17.85
N LEU A 94 11.40 -6.88 17.23
CA LEU A 94 10.61 -7.11 16.00
C LEU A 94 9.11 -6.88 16.20
N GLU A 95 8.60 -7.24 17.38
CA GLU A 95 7.18 -7.03 17.74
C GLU A 95 6.81 -5.54 17.76
N ASP A 96 7.71 -4.67 18.25
CA ASP A 96 7.51 -3.22 18.23
C ASP A 96 7.53 -2.67 16.80
N ILE A 97 8.34 -3.26 15.95
CA ILE A 97 8.41 -2.93 14.52
C ILE A 97 7.08 -3.25 13.83
N ASP A 98 6.59 -4.45 14.04
CA ASP A 98 5.34 -4.90 13.43
C ASP A 98 4.14 -4.07 13.90
N MET A 99 4.09 -3.73 15.18
CA MET A 99 3.07 -2.86 15.74
C MET A 99 3.12 -1.46 15.12
N TYR A 100 4.31 -0.90 14.96
CA TYR A 100 4.47 0.43 14.36
C TYR A 100 3.93 0.47 12.92
N TRP A 101 4.31 -0.50 12.08
CA TRP A 101 3.87 -0.52 10.70
C TRP A 101 2.40 -0.94 10.52
N LYS A 102 1.80 -1.57 11.53
CA LYS A 102 0.35 -1.83 11.57
C LYS A 102 -0.47 -0.60 11.91
N GLU A 103 0.15 0.47 12.44
CA GLU A 103 -0.58 1.70 12.72
C GLU A 103 -1.17 2.26 11.42
N PRO A 104 -2.48 2.58 11.39
CA PRO A 104 -3.08 3.32 10.31
C PRO A 104 -2.52 4.76 10.28
N TYR A 105 -2.75 5.44 9.17
CA TYR A 105 -2.46 6.87 9.01
C TYR A 105 -1.01 7.28 8.75
N LEU A 106 -0.05 6.35 8.65
CA LEU A 106 1.31 6.67 8.26
C LEU A 106 1.42 7.19 6.81
N THR A 107 0.47 6.78 5.96
CA THR A 107 0.40 7.12 4.53
C THR A 107 -0.94 7.75 4.13
N ASP A 108 -1.72 8.20 5.10
CA ASP A 108 -3.10 8.68 4.88
C ASP A 108 -3.20 9.81 3.85
N LYS A 109 -2.26 10.74 3.83
CA LYS A 109 -2.23 11.85 2.87
C LYS A 109 -2.02 11.37 1.43
N GLN A 110 -1.10 10.42 1.23
CA GLN A 110 -0.84 9.84 -0.09
C GLN A 110 -2.05 9.04 -0.58
N LEU A 111 -2.63 8.22 0.29
CA LEU A 111 -3.84 7.47 -0.02
C LEU A 111 -5.01 8.41 -0.33
N GLY A 112 -5.17 9.49 0.42
CA GLY A 112 -6.20 10.50 0.15
C GLY A 112 -6.03 11.19 -1.21
N CYS A 113 -4.80 11.46 -1.61
CA CYS A 113 -4.49 11.96 -2.96
C CYS A 113 -4.93 10.95 -4.03
N TYR A 114 -4.63 9.69 -3.88
CA TYR A 114 -5.06 8.64 -4.82
C TYR A 114 -6.58 8.47 -4.87
N ILE A 115 -7.26 8.62 -3.73
CA ILE A 115 -8.73 8.61 -3.68
C ILE A 115 -9.32 9.74 -4.53
N GLU A 116 -8.80 10.97 -4.37
CA GLU A 116 -9.25 12.11 -5.19
C GLU A 116 -9.01 11.85 -6.69
N MET A 117 -7.84 11.32 -7.04
CA MET A 117 -7.54 10.95 -8.43
C MET A 117 -8.50 9.90 -8.98
N LEU A 118 -8.80 8.84 -8.20
CA LEU A 118 -9.74 7.79 -8.60
C LEU A 118 -11.14 8.34 -8.83
N LYS A 119 -11.62 9.21 -7.95
CA LYS A 119 -12.92 9.86 -8.09
C LYS A 119 -12.99 10.71 -9.35
N LEU A 120 -11.97 11.53 -9.59
CA LEU A 120 -11.94 12.45 -10.73
C LEU A 120 -11.77 11.73 -12.07
N ASN A 121 -10.88 10.75 -12.14
CA ASN A 121 -10.55 10.10 -13.40
C ASN A 121 -11.49 8.94 -13.75
N TYR A 122 -12.05 8.24 -12.77
CA TYR A 122 -12.82 7.01 -12.99
C TYR A 122 -14.16 6.94 -12.25
N GLY A 123 -14.47 7.90 -11.39
CA GLY A 123 -15.70 7.87 -10.58
C GLY A 123 -15.72 6.73 -9.54
N ILE A 124 -14.55 6.21 -9.16
CA ILE A 124 -14.39 5.12 -8.20
C ILE A 124 -14.01 5.67 -6.84
N THR A 125 -14.71 5.20 -5.80
CA THR A 125 -14.36 5.45 -4.41
C THR A 125 -14.04 4.12 -3.74
N PRO A 126 -12.81 3.89 -3.27
CA PRO A 126 -12.50 2.70 -2.49
C PRO A 126 -13.24 2.73 -1.14
N ASP A 127 -13.60 1.56 -0.63
CA ASP A 127 -14.25 1.42 0.67
C ASP A 127 -13.25 1.50 1.82
N VAL A 128 -12.03 1.03 1.58
CA VAL A 128 -10.99 0.94 2.58
C VAL A 128 -9.61 1.08 1.94
N CYS A 129 -8.67 1.60 2.70
CA CYS A 129 -7.29 1.79 2.28
C CYS A 129 -6.32 1.03 3.19
N ASN A 130 -5.26 0.53 2.60
CA ASN A 130 -4.18 -0.15 3.32
C ASN A 130 -2.81 0.25 2.78
N THR A 131 -1.79 0.03 3.58
CA THR A 131 -0.39 0.03 3.17
C THR A 131 0.22 -1.33 3.45
N ILE A 132 0.93 -1.87 2.49
CA ILE A 132 1.75 -3.06 2.69
C ILE A 132 3.21 -2.63 2.77
N TRP A 133 3.85 -2.99 3.87
CA TRP A 133 5.27 -2.80 4.09
C TRP A 133 5.99 -4.08 3.72
N ALA A 134 6.71 -4.08 2.60
CA ALA A 134 7.45 -5.24 2.11
C ALA A 134 8.90 -5.19 2.57
N TYR A 135 9.32 -6.24 3.25
CA TYR A 135 10.69 -6.51 3.66
C TYR A 135 11.25 -7.73 2.94
N GLU A 136 12.54 -7.91 3.00
CA GLU A 136 13.16 -9.17 2.60
C GLU A 136 12.63 -10.32 3.49
N GLY A 137 11.98 -11.29 2.87
CA GLY A 137 11.45 -12.48 3.54
C GLY A 137 10.12 -12.30 4.28
N ARG A 138 9.53 -11.09 4.31
CA ARG A 138 8.23 -10.86 4.98
C ARG A 138 7.52 -9.61 4.49
N CYS A 139 6.22 -9.54 4.74
CA CYS A 139 5.45 -8.32 4.57
C CYS A 139 4.50 -8.07 5.74
N ILE A 140 4.11 -6.81 5.93
CA ILE A 140 3.19 -6.38 6.96
C ILE A 140 2.09 -5.56 6.31
N LEU A 141 0.85 -6.02 6.43
CA LEU A 141 -0.33 -5.24 6.08
C LEU A 141 -0.75 -4.43 7.30
N ASN A 142 -0.92 -3.12 7.14
CA ASN A 142 -1.42 -2.29 8.22
C ASN A 142 -2.93 -2.53 8.48
N ASN A 143 -3.43 -1.97 9.57
CA ASN A 143 -4.86 -1.99 9.87
C ASN A 143 -5.64 -1.16 8.84
N ASP A 144 -6.87 -1.57 8.57
CA ASP A 144 -7.75 -0.88 7.64
C ASP A 144 -7.92 0.60 7.98
N GLN A 145 -7.78 1.45 6.98
CA GLN A 145 -7.97 2.89 7.09
C GLN A 145 -9.27 3.29 6.40
N PRO A 146 -10.18 3.98 7.12
CA PRO A 146 -11.37 4.53 6.48
C PRO A 146 -11.02 5.52 5.39
N THR A 147 -11.70 5.41 4.26
CA THR A 147 -11.49 6.30 3.09
C THR A 147 -11.65 7.77 3.47
N GLU A 148 -12.67 8.12 4.25
CA GLU A 148 -12.95 9.48 4.68
C GLU A 148 -11.80 10.09 5.50
N ARG A 149 -11.11 9.28 6.28
CA ARG A 149 -9.93 9.72 7.06
C ARG A 149 -8.78 10.10 6.14
N CYS A 150 -8.50 9.28 5.13
CA CYS A 150 -7.46 9.55 4.16
C CYS A 150 -7.78 10.81 3.33
N GLU A 151 -9.04 10.97 2.91
CA GLU A 151 -9.50 12.17 2.21
C GLU A 151 -9.31 13.42 3.06
N ALA A 152 -9.71 13.38 4.32
CA ALA A 152 -9.55 14.51 5.24
C ALA A 152 -8.08 14.90 5.43
N ALA A 153 -7.19 13.92 5.60
CA ALA A 153 -5.75 14.16 5.74
C ALA A 153 -5.13 14.80 4.49
N TRP A 154 -5.56 14.39 3.30
CA TRP A 154 -5.14 14.99 2.05
C TRP A 154 -5.64 16.43 1.91
N GLN A 155 -6.92 16.70 2.18
CA GLN A 155 -7.48 18.05 2.11
C GLN A 155 -6.78 18.99 3.08
N GLU A 156 -6.54 18.55 4.31
CA GLU A 156 -5.79 19.34 5.30
C GLU A 156 -4.37 19.67 4.81
N ALA A 157 -3.68 18.70 4.23
CA ALA A 157 -2.32 18.91 3.71
C ALA A 157 -2.29 19.87 2.52
N TRP A 158 -3.32 19.87 1.68
CA TRP A 158 -3.42 20.72 0.52
C TRP A 158 -3.77 22.17 0.87
N THR A 159 -4.52 22.40 1.92
CA THR A 159 -4.97 23.73 2.35
C THR A 159 -3.94 24.50 3.17
N LYS A 160 -2.85 23.89 3.57
CA LYS A 160 -1.71 24.51 4.27
C LYS A 160 -0.66 25.05 3.31
#